data_1cc147670b6a80f97fb764754875b4b4
#
_entry.id   1cc147670b6a80f97fb764754875b4b4
#
_cell.length_a   1.000
_cell.length_b   1.000
_cell.length_c   1.000
_cell.angle_alpha   90.00
_cell.angle_beta   90.00
_cell.angle_gamma   90.00
#
_symmetry.space_group_name_H-M   'P 1'
#
loop_
_entity.id
_entity.type
_entity.pdbx_description
1 polymer ?
#
loop_
_entity_poly.entity_id
_entity_poly.type
_entity_poly.pdbx_seq_one_letter_code
_entity_poly.pdbx_strand_id
1 'polypeptide(L)'
;MDDRQAPLQSEYLMTLDMEAMEGLEIGKTPRGYRRIDRIGAGTFDGPKLRGTVITATDHLLVHRDDSAHPDVRLVLETDDGVLIQVMYQGIVTGPK
;
A
#
# COMPACT_ATOMS: atom_id res chain seq x y z
N MET A 1 18.36 -1.95 -25.26
CA MET A 1 17.02 -1.78 -25.80
C MET A 1 16.25 -0.80 -24.96
N ASP A 2 15.46 0.00 -25.60
CA ASP A 2 14.64 0.94 -24.88
C ASP A 2 13.32 0.28 -24.47
N ASP A 3 13.12 0.09 -23.20
CA ASP A 3 11.91 -0.57 -22.67
C ASP A 3 10.63 0.17 -23.03
N ARG A 4 10.72 1.48 -23.29
CA ARG A 4 9.55 2.25 -23.66
C ARG A 4 8.97 1.87 -25.02
N GLN A 5 9.73 1.19 -25.84
CA GLN A 5 9.29 0.75 -27.15
C GLN A 5 8.76 -0.67 -27.16
N ALA A 6 8.97 -1.41 -26.10
CA ALA A 6 8.42 -2.74 -25.97
C ALA A 6 7.03 -2.67 -25.36
N PRO A 7 6.10 -3.53 -25.76
CA PRO A 7 4.81 -3.60 -25.08
C PRO A 7 5.00 -3.92 -23.60
N LEU A 8 4.32 -3.20 -22.76
CA LEU A 8 4.32 -3.52 -21.36
C LEU A 8 3.52 -4.81 -21.16
N GLN A 9 4.16 -5.79 -20.56
CA GLN A 9 3.50 -7.03 -20.20
C GLN A 9 3.18 -7.02 -18.72
N SER A 10 1.95 -7.36 -18.40
CA SER A 10 1.52 -7.45 -17.02
C SER A 10 0.71 -8.72 -16.82
N GLU A 11 0.76 -9.24 -15.61
CA GLU A 11 0.01 -10.41 -15.22
C GLU A 11 -0.72 -10.08 -13.92
N TYR A 12 -2.01 -10.45 -13.87
CA TYR A 12 -2.78 -10.29 -12.66
C TYR A 12 -2.21 -11.20 -11.56
N LEU A 13 -1.78 -10.60 -10.47
CA LEU A 13 -1.19 -11.32 -9.36
C LEU A 13 -2.21 -11.64 -8.27
N MET A 14 -2.92 -10.64 -7.79
CA MET A 14 -3.89 -10.83 -6.72
C MET A 14 -4.74 -9.58 -6.51
N THR A 15 -5.84 -9.77 -5.83
CA THR A 15 -6.67 -8.68 -5.32
C THR A 15 -6.55 -8.65 -3.80
N LEU A 16 -6.30 -7.48 -3.27
CA LEU A 16 -6.29 -7.23 -1.83
C LEU A 16 -7.62 -6.64 -1.41
N ASP A 17 -8.25 -7.25 -0.42
CA ASP A 17 -9.49 -6.76 0.16
C ASP A 17 -9.23 -6.53 1.64
N MET A 18 -9.13 -5.27 2.03
CA MET A 18 -8.70 -4.89 3.37
C MET A 18 -9.69 -3.92 3.99
N GLU A 19 -9.91 -4.09 5.28
CA GLU A 19 -10.81 -3.28 6.06
C GLU A 19 -10.02 -2.13 6.67
N ALA A 20 -10.37 -0.90 6.32
CA ALA A 20 -9.70 0.28 6.85
C ALA A 20 -10.09 0.48 8.32
N MET A 21 -9.10 0.78 9.13
CA MET A 21 -9.28 1.17 10.52
C MET A 21 -9.08 2.67 10.66
N GLU A 22 -9.36 3.18 11.85
CA GLU A 22 -9.17 4.58 12.17
C GLU A 22 -7.69 4.99 12.01
N GLY A 23 -7.47 6.13 11.35
CA GLY A 23 -6.14 6.68 11.19
C GLY A 23 -5.67 7.42 12.44
N LEU A 24 -4.36 7.45 12.61
CA LEU A 24 -3.72 8.20 13.69
C LEU A 24 -3.19 9.52 13.11
N GLU A 25 -3.76 10.63 13.57
CA GLU A 25 -3.38 11.95 13.10
C GLU A 25 -2.18 12.45 13.93
N ILE A 26 -1.00 12.45 13.34
CA ILE A 26 0.18 13.01 13.99
C ILE A 26 0.19 14.52 13.85
N GLY A 27 -0.27 15.01 12.69
CA GLY A 27 -0.41 16.43 12.44
C GLY A 27 0.78 17.03 11.73
N LYS A 28 0.94 18.33 11.87
CA LYS A 28 1.99 19.06 11.17
C LYS A 28 3.36 18.71 11.73
N THR A 29 4.29 18.46 10.83
CA THR A 29 5.69 18.22 11.15
C THR A 29 6.55 19.11 10.25
N PRO A 30 7.86 19.22 10.50
CA PRO A 30 8.74 19.98 9.60
C PRO A 30 8.74 19.50 8.17
N ARG A 31 8.36 18.22 7.92
CA ARG A 31 8.31 17.63 6.59
C ARG A 31 6.94 17.71 5.93
N GLY A 32 5.92 18.09 6.67
CA GLY A 32 4.56 18.17 6.19
C GLY A 32 3.57 17.58 7.18
N TYR A 33 2.35 17.36 6.74
CA TYR A 33 1.31 16.78 7.58
C TYR A 33 1.42 15.26 7.54
N ARG A 34 1.44 14.64 8.72
CA ARG A 34 1.65 13.20 8.85
C ARG A 34 0.44 12.52 9.46
N ARG A 35 0.07 11.39 8.86
CA ARG A 35 -0.98 10.50 9.37
C ARG A 35 -0.54 9.05 9.17
N ILE A 36 -0.89 8.19 10.11
CA ILE A 36 -0.67 6.76 9.98
C ILE A 36 -2.02 6.09 9.89
N ASP A 37 -2.31 5.51 8.75
CA ASP A 37 -3.53 4.73 8.53
C ASP A 37 -3.23 3.28 8.85
N ARG A 38 -4.09 2.68 9.66
CA ARG A 38 -4.00 1.27 10.00
C ARG A 38 -5.06 0.52 9.22
N ILE A 39 -4.71 -0.69 8.84
CA ILE A 39 -5.60 -1.58 8.12
C ILE A 39 -5.78 -2.81 8.99
N GLY A 40 -7.04 -3.18 9.23
CA GLY A 40 -7.38 -4.30 10.07
C GLY A 40 -7.29 -5.62 9.34
N ALA A 41 -8.28 -6.47 9.54
CA ALA A 41 -8.33 -7.75 8.87
C ALA A 41 -8.45 -7.59 7.37
N GLY A 42 -7.91 -8.55 6.64
CA GLY A 42 -8.00 -8.53 5.20
C GLY A 42 -7.66 -9.88 4.61
N THR A 43 -7.94 -10.00 3.32
CA THR A 43 -7.62 -11.20 2.56
C THR A 43 -6.96 -10.78 1.24
N PHE A 44 -6.23 -11.70 0.66
CA PHE A 44 -5.77 -11.55 -0.70
C PHE A 44 -6.06 -12.80 -1.48
N ASP A 45 -6.37 -12.64 -2.75
CA ASP A 45 -6.78 -13.75 -3.60
C ASP A 45 -6.29 -13.51 -5.02
N GLY A 46 -5.62 -14.51 -5.55
CA GLY A 46 -5.14 -14.51 -6.93
C GLY A 46 -4.95 -15.92 -7.42
N PRO A 47 -4.61 -16.07 -8.71
CA PRO A 47 -4.47 -17.41 -9.30
C PRO A 47 -3.34 -18.23 -8.68
N LYS A 48 -2.31 -17.58 -8.19
CA LYS A 48 -1.12 -18.25 -7.64
C LYS A 48 -0.91 -18.00 -6.17
N LEU A 49 -1.57 -16.98 -5.60
CA LEU A 49 -1.37 -16.57 -4.20
C LEU A 49 -2.71 -16.25 -3.59
N ARG A 50 -2.97 -16.78 -2.40
CA ARG A 50 -4.12 -16.42 -1.60
C ARG A 50 -3.83 -16.61 -0.13
N GLY A 51 -4.53 -15.86 0.70
CA GLY A 51 -4.36 -15.93 2.14
C GLY A 51 -4.95 -14.73 2.85
N THR A 52 -4.34 -14.36 3.97
CA THR A 52 -4.82 -13.29 4.84
C THR A 52 -3.76 -12.19 4.99
N VAL A 53 -4.25 -10.99 5.27
CA VAL A 53 -3.38 -9.86 5.64
C VAL A 53 -3.24 -9.89 7.16
N ILE A 54 -2.02 -10.07 7.63
CA ILE A 54 -1.72 -10.14 9.05
C ILE A 54 -1.68 -8.74 9.66
N THR A 55 -0.98 -7.83 9.00
CA THR A 55 -0.88 -6.44 9.44
C THR A 55 -0.62 -5.55 8.24
N ALA A 56 -1.09 -4.30 8.33
CA ALA A 56 -0.85 -3.33 7.28
C ALA A 56 -0.91 -1.92 7.87
N THR A 57 -0.01 -1.07 7.43
CA THR A 57 0.02 0.34 7.78
C THR A 57 0.37 1.17 6.56
N ASP A 58 -0.16 2.39 6.51
CA ASP A 58 0.21 3.39 5.52
C ASP A 58 0.71 4.62 6.28
N HIS A 59 1.99 4.90 6.16
CA HIS A 59 2.63 6.07 6.75
C HIS A 59 2.54 7.22 5.76
N LEU A 60 1.43 7.93 5.79
CA LEU A 60 1.12 8.98 4.83
C LEU A 60 1.78 10.29 5.22
N LEU A 61 2.39 10.95 4.26
CA LEU A 61 2.94 12.30 4.41
C LEU A 61 2.32 13.20 3.33
N VAL A 62 1.70 14.29 3.75
CA VAL A 62 1.15 15.28 2.82
C VAL A 62 2.07 16.50 2.83
N HIS A 63 2.62 16.82 1.66
CA HIS A 63 3.54 17.93 1.50
C HIS A 63 2.80 19.26 1.36
N ARG A 64 3.55 20.36 1.37
CA ARG A 64 2.96 21.70 1.25
C ARG A 64 2.23 21.94 -0.07
N ASP A 65 2.63 21.23 -1.11
CA ASP A 65 1.96 21.32 -2.40
C ASP A 65 0.72 20.43 -2.48
N ASP A 66 0.30 19.85 -1.35
CA ASP A 66 -0.82 18.95 -1.22
C ASP A 66 -0.64 17.59 -1.90
N SER A 67 0.56 17.29 -2.38
CA SER A 67 0.84 15.93 -2.83
C SER A 67 0.88 14.99 -1.63
N ALA A 68 0.27 13.83 -1.76
CA ALA A 68 0.27 12.81 -0.74
C ALA A 68 1.30 11.74 -1.09
N HIS A 69 2.06 11.32 -0.09
CA HIS A 69 3.14 10.35 -0.24
C HIS A 69 2.88 9.16 0.66
N PRO A 70 2.10 8.18 0.18
CA PRO A 70 1.88 6.96 0.94
C PRO A 70 3.15 6.11 1.04
N ASP A 71 3.32 5.46 2.17
CA ASP A 71 4.39 4.50 2.43
C ASP A 71 3.72 3.30 3.11
N VAL A 72 3.43 2.28 2.33
CA VAL A 72 2.60 1.17 2.75
C VAL A 72 3.47 -0.04 3.07
N ARG A 73 3.17 -0.68 4.19
CA ARG A 73 3.85 -1.89 4.64
C ARG A 73 2.82 -2.93 5.04
N LEU A 74 2.92 -4.10 4.43
CA LEU A 74 2.00 -5.20 4.67
C LEU A 74 2.77 -6.45 5.05
N VAL A 75 2.15 -7.29 5.87
CA VAL A 75 2.60 -8.67 6.03
C VAL A 75 1.42 -9.56 5.67
N LEU A 76 1.64 -10.43 4.71
CA LEU A 76 0.66 -11.38 4.21
C LEU A 76 1.05 -12.78 4.67
N GLU A 77 0.04 -13.61 4.92
CA GLU A 77 0.25 -15.02 5.18
C GLU A 77 -0.54 -15.83 4.16
N THR A 78 0.15 -16.68 3.42
CA THR A 78 -0.49 -17.56 2.45
C THR A 78 -1.24 -18.68 3.15
N ASP A 79 -2.14 -19.35 2.42
CA ASP A 79 -2.92 -20.46 2.96
C ASP A 79 -2.04 -21.59 3.49
N ASP A 80 -0.84 -21.75 2.93
CA ASP A 80 0.12 -22.77 3.38
C ASP A 80 1.12 -22.24 4.42
N GLY A 81 0.87 -21.05 4.98
CA GLY A 81 1.61 -20.57 6.14
C GLY A 81 2.88 -19.78 5.84
N VAL A 82 3.10 -19.36 4.59
CA VAL A 82 4.27 -18.56 4.25
C VAL A 82 3.98 -17.10 4.50
N LEU A 83 4.90 -16.40 5.17
CA LEU A 83 4.79 -14.98 5.41
C LEU A 83 5.50 -14.20 4.30
N ILE A 84 4.82 -13.18 3.79
CA ILE A 84 5.35 -12.32 2.73
C ILE A 84 5.30 -10.88 3.21
N GLN A 85 6.42 -10.19 3.19
CA GLN A 85 6.47 -8.76 3.47
C GLN A 85 6.37 -7.98 2.16
N VAL A 86 5.46 -7.01 2.14
CA VAL A 86 5.27 -6.13 0.99
C VAL A 86 5.45 -4.69 1.45
N MET A 87 6.27 -3.94 0.74
CA MET A 87 6.45 -2.51 0.98
C MET A 87 6.35 -1.77 -0.34
N TYR A 88 5.65 -0.65 -0.34
CA TYR A 88 5.63 0.21 -1.53
C TYR A 88 5.39 1.65 -1.14
N GLN A 89 5.87 2.54 -1.98
CA GLN A 89 5.71 3.98 -1.84
C GLN A 89 5.09 4.53 -3.11
N GLY A 90 4.44 5.68 -2.99
CA GLY A 90 3.84 6.32 -4.13
C GLY A 90 3.74 7.81 -3.95
N ILE A 91 3.19 8.46 -4.96
CA ILE A 91 2.88 9.87 -4.94
C ILE A 91 1.49 10.03 -5.54
N VAL A 92 0.61 10.71 -4.80
CA VAL A 92 -0.73 11.03 -5.27
C VAL A 92 -0.81 12.52 -5.46
N THR A 93 -1.05 12.94 -6.69
CA THR A 93 -1.22 14.34 -7.04
C THR A 93 -2.48 14.48 -7.88
N GLY A 94 -2.86 15.73 -8.14
CA GLY A 94 -3.95 15.98 -9.04
C GLY A 94 -5.03 16.87 -8.46
N PRO A 95 -6.11 17.07 -9.20
CA PRO A 95 -7.21 17.88 -8.73
C PRO A 95 -7.86 17.28 -7.49
N LYS A 96 -8.30 18.16 -6.65
CA LYS A 96 -8.96 17.78 -5.40
C LYS A 96 -10.47 17.80 -5.55
#